data_fcb6575ca51a76d3db8460c0678c380b
#
_entry.id   fcb6575ca51a76d3db8460c0678c380b
#
_cell.length_a   1.000
_cell.length_b   1.000
_cell.length_c   1.000
_cell.angle_alpha   90.00
_cell.angle_beta   90.00
_cell.angle_gamma   90.00
#
_symmetry.space_group_name_H-M   'P 1'
#
loop_
_entity.id
_entity.type
_entity.pdbx_description
1 polymer ?
#
loop_
_entity_poly.entity_id
_entity_poly.type
_entity_poly.pdbx_seq_one_letter_code
_entity_poly.pdbx_strand_id
1 'polypeptide(L)'
;LGYGEALERDPASLSYIAEPVPGLRVLALDACWYRGGPGSPRTDGSLPRATRSWAVRVLERARADGAAVIVLLHHAVVPHFTGMESKLDGYLLEGHRGAARLLAGAGARLAFTGHGHAQDVVRGTTPEGPLWDVETGSLITWPNPWRIVEIGPGGTVGISSRRVRALEGLGDTFAEHSRLRLLEALHEESLAILDGYGVRGEPALALARRAVAAGAAFFAGD
;
A
#
# COMPACT_ATOMS: atom_id res chain seq x y z
N LEU A 1 -1.66 -15.32 -9.40
CA LEU A 1 -1.16 -14.47 -10.49
C LEU A 1 0.37 -14.44 -10.47
N GLY A 2 0.98 -14.37 -11.66
CA GLY A 2 2.40 -14.15 -11.81
C GLY A 2 3.28 -15.38 -12.04
N TYR A 3 2.79 -16.59 -11.90
CA TYR A 3 3.60 -17.79 -12.18
C TYR A 3 3.47 -18.27 -13.64
N GLY A 4 2.29 -18.50 -14.13
CA GLY A 4 2.03 -18.95 -15.50
C GLY A 4 1.39 -17.91 -16.41
N GLU A 5 0.75 -16.90 -15.81
CA GLU A 5 -0.06 -15.90 -16.50
C GLU A 5 0.72 -14.64 -16.91
N ALA A 6 1.98 -14.52 -16.54
CA ALA A 6 2.78 -13.34 -16.88
C ALA A 6 3.04 -13.29 -18.38
N LEU A 7 2.68 -12.19 -19.02
CA LEU A 7 3.06 -11.86 -20.39
C LEU A 7 4.56 -11.59 -20.50
N GLU A 8 5.11 -10.90 -19.50
CA GLU A 8 6.54 -10.61 -19.40
C GLU A 8 6.93 -10.45 -17.93
N ARG A 9 8.16 -10.87 -17.60
CA ARG A 9 8.78 -10.72 -16.28
C ARG A 9 9.95 -9.75 -16.37
N ASP A 10 10.15 -8.99 -15.30
CA ASP A 10 11.38 -8.23 -15.15
C ASP A 10 12.55 -9.17 -14.85
N PRO A 11 13.63 -9.14 -15.65
CA PRO A 11 14.82 -9.97 -15.37
C PRO A 11 15.60 -9.53 -14.10
N ALA A 12 15.31 -8.35 -13.56
CA ALA A 12 16.04 -7.78 -12.43
C ALA A 12 15.29 -7.89 -11.08
N SER A 13 14.01 -8.25 -11.09
CA SER A 13 13.18 -8.37 -9.88
C SER A 13 12.08 -9.41 -10.07
N LEU A 14 11.21 -9.59 -9.07
CA LEU A 14 10.03 -10.43 -9.19
C LEU A 14 8.84 -9.73 -9.86
N SER A 15 9.03 -8.51 -10.37
CA SER A 15 7.99 -7.75 -11.08
C SER A 15 7.55 -8.45 -12.37
N TYR A 16 6.29 -8.29 -12.71
CA TYR A 16 5.72 -8.87 -13.93
C TYR A 16 4.53 -8.05 -14.43
N ILE A 17 4.17 -8.26 -15.69
CA ILE A 17 2.90 -7.79 -16.27
C ILE A 17 2.08 -8.99 -16.75
N ALA A 18 0.78 -8.97 -16.47
CA ALA A 18 -0.17 -9.99 -16.88
C ALA A 18 -1.42 -9.34 -17.51
N GLU A 19 -2.19 -10.10 -18.27
CA GLU A 19 -3.47 -9.67 -18.85
C GLU A 19 -4.57 -10.65 -18.41
N PRO A 20 -5.16 -10.45 -17.22
CA PRO A 20 -6.16 -11.38 -16.67
C PRO A 20 -7.46 -11.42 -17.48
N VAL A 21 -7.79 -10.33 -18.15
CA VAL A 21 -8.88 -10.25 -19.13
C VAL A 21 -8.43 -9.42 -20.33
N PRO A 22 -8.92 -9.68 -21.54
CA PRO A 22 -8.51 -8.95 -22.74
C PRO A 22 -8.65 -7.43 -22.57
N GLY A 23 -7.60 -6.70 -22.87
CA GLY A 23 -7.55 -5.24 -22.80
C GLY A 23 -7.32 -4.66 -21.41
N LEU A 24 -7.19 -5.48 -20.37
CA LEU A 24 -6.82 -5.03 -19.02
C LEU A 24 -5.51 -5.71 -18.56
N ARG A 25 -4.48 -4.93 -18.38
CA ARG A 25 -3.18 -5.40 -17.86
C ARG A 25 -2.96 -5.03 -16.41
N VAL A 26 -2.31 -5.93 -15.68
CA VAL A 26 -1.88 -5.75 -14.31
C VAL A 26 -0.36 -5.73 -14.29
N LEU A 27 0.22 -4.58 -13.94
CA LEU A 27 1.65 -4.43 -13.69
C LEU A 27 1.91 -4.59 -12.19
N ALA A 28 2.43 -5.74 -11.79
CA ALA A 28 2.85 -6.00 -10.42
C ALA A 28 4.32 -5.62 -10.26
N LEU A 29 4.60 -4.64 -9.41
CA LEU A 29 5.94 -4.15 -9.12
C LEU A 29 6.40 -4.67 -7.76
N ASP A 30 7.52 -5.37 -7.78
CA ASP A 30 8.21 -5.81 -6.58
C ASP A 30 9.19 -4.74 -6.12
N ALA A 31 8.85 -4.11 -5.02
CA ALA A 31 9.63 -3.05 -4.40
C ALA A 31 10.36 -3.52 -3.11
N CYS A 32 10.30 -4.80 -2.79
CA CYS A 32 10.88 -5.33 -1.56
C CYS A 32 12.41 -5.42 -1.62
N TRP A 33 13.05 -5.21 -0.48
CA TRP A 33 14.49 -5.39 -0.32
C TRP A 33 14.81 -6.82 0.07
N TYR A 34 15.28 -7.64 -0.89
CA TYR A 34 15.72 -9.02 -0.62
C TYR A 34 17.21 -9.12 -0.25
N ARG A 35 18.00 -8.09 -0.52
CA ARG A 35 19.43 -8.05 -0.25
C ARG A 35 19.70 -7.09 0.90
N GLY A 36 19.46 -7.57 2.11
CA GLY A 36 20.01 -6.96 3.31
C GLY A 36 21.49 -7.34 3.43
N GLY A 37 22.38 -6.36 3.65
CA GLY A 37 23.68 -6.61 4.24
C GLY A 37 23.52 -7.14 5.68
N PRO A 38 24.60 -7.34 6.45
CA PRO A 38 24.50 -7.75 7.84
C PRO A 38 23.70 -6.70 8.63
N GLY A 39 22.42 -6.97 8.85
CA GLY A 39 21.45 -6.09 9.49
C GLY A 39 20.04 -6.60 9.29
N SER A 40 19.09 -6.09 10.04
CA SER A 40 17.68 -6.49 9.99
C SER A 40 17.09 -6.33 8.59
N PRO A 41 16.12 -7.15 8.20
CA PRO A 41 15.34 -6.91 6.98
C PRO A 41 14.79 -5.47 7.00
N ARG A 42 14.91 -4.77 5.88
CA ARG A 42 14.32 -3.44 5.73
C ARG A 42 12.86 -3.58 5.34
N THR A 43 12.01 -2.78 5.95
CA THR A 43 10.59 -2.68 5.60
C THR A 43 10.34 -1.67 4.49
N ASP A 44 11.31 -0.77 4.22
CA ASP A 44 11.24 0.22 3.15
C ASP A 44 11.19 -0.44 1.77
N GLY A 45 10.56 0.23 0.81
CA GLY A 45 10.47 -0.23 -0.57
C GLY A 45 11.28 0.62 -1.54
N SER A 46 11.87 -0.02 -2.54
CA SER A 46 12.59 0.67 -3.62
C SER A 46 12.43 -0.05 -4.94
N LEU A 47 12.43 0.71 -6.04
CA LEU A 47 12.46 0.15 -7.39
C LEU A 47 13.85 0.38 -8.00
N PRO A 48 14.63 -0.68 -8.26
CA PRO A 48 15.89 -0.57 -8.96
C PRO A 48 15.75 0.11 -10.34
N ARG A 49 16.81 0.77 -10.79
CA ARG A 49 16.78 1.46 -12.10
C ARG A 49 16.39 0.53 -13.24
N ALA A 50 16.86 -0.71 -13.24
CA ALA A 50 16.53 -1.71 -14.25
C ALA A 50 15.02 -2.00 -14.27
N THR A 51 14.41 -2.24 -13.10
CA THR A 51 12.97 -2.45 -12.92
C THR A 51 12.16 -1.23 -13.38
N ARG A 52 12.59 -0.01 -13.03
CA ARG A 52 11.93 1.23 -13.50
C ARG A 52 11.95 1.34 -15.02
N SER A 53 13.09 1.07 -15.65
CA SER A 53 13.22 1.10 -17.11
C SER A 53 12.38 0.02 -17.77
N TRP A 54 12.30 -1.16 -17.18
CA TRP A 54 11.44 -2.24 -17.64
C TRP A 54 9.96 -1.85 -17.53
N ALA A 55 9.53 -1.32 -16.38
CA ALA A 55 8.16 -0.89 -16.14
C ALA A 55 7.68 0.14 -17.19
N VAL A 56 8.52 1.13 -17.52
CA VAL A 56 8.21 2.11 -18.57
C VAL A 56 7.96 1.39 -19.90
N ARG A 57 8.85 0.51 -20.32
CA ARG A 57 8.71 -0.20 -21.62
C ARG A 57 7.44 -1.02 -21.69
N VAL A 58 7.06 -1.72 -20.63
CA VAL A 58 5.83 -2.55 -20.66
C VAL A 58 4.57 -1.70 -20.59
N LEU A 59 4.60 -0.56 -19.89
CA LEU A 59 3.51 0.42 -19.87
C LEU A 59 3.31 1.08 -21.23
N GLU A 60 4.40 1.51 -21.89
CA GLU A 60 4.35 2.10 -23.23
C GLU A 60 3.79 1.11 -24.27
N ARG A 61 4.18 -0.17 -24.19
CA ARG A 61 3.60 -1.21 -25.02
C ARG A 61 2.12 -1.42 -24.74
N ALA A 62 1.73 -1.51 -23.47
CA ALA A 62 0.33 -1.64 -23.11
C ALA A 62 -0.52 -0.50 -23.68
N ARG A 63 0.01 0.73 -23.60
CA ARG A 63 -0.63 1.91 -24.17
C ARG A 63 -0.72 1.82 -25.71
N ALA A 64 0.34 1.38 -26.38
CA ALA A 64 0.33 1.19 -27.84
C ALA A 64 -0.69 0.13 -28.29
N ASP A 65 -0.87 -0.91 -27.46
CA ASP A 65 -1.87 -1.95 -27.69
C ASP A 65 -3.30 -1.52 -27.33
N GLY A 66 -3.49 -0.31 -26.80
CA GLY A 66 -4.79 0.20 -26.33
C GLY A 66 -5.29 -0.46 -25.05
N ALA A 67 -4.44 -1.16 -24.31
CA ALA A 67 -4.81 -1.82 -23.07
C ALA A 67 -4.82 -0.83 -21.88
N ALA A 68 -5.83 -0.94 -21.02
CA ALA A 68 -5.83 -0.31 -19.71
C ALA A 68 -4.81 -0.99 -18.80
N VAL A 69 -4.16 -0.22 -17.92
CA VAL A 69 -3.21 -0.77 -16.96
C VAL A 69 -3.54 -0.31 -15.55
N ILE A 70 -3.59 -1.26 -14.62
CA ILE A 70 -3.54 -1.02 -13.18
C ILE A 70 -2.17 -1.45 -12.66
N VAL A 71 -1.65 -0.70 -11.69
CA VAL A 71 -0.35 -0.98 -11.05
C VAL A 71 -0.61 -1.54 -9.67
N LEU A 72 0.09 -2.61 -9.31
CA LEU A 72 0.09 -3.18 -7.96
C LEU A 72 1.50 -3.06 -7.38
N LEU A 73 1.62 -2.52 -6.20
CA LEU A 73 2.87 -2.54 -5.43
C LEU A 73 2.55 -2.40 -3.93
N HIS A 74 3.51 -2.73 -3.08
CA HIS A 74 3.27 -2.73 -1.64
C HIS A 74 3.31 -1.33 -1.03
N HIS A 75 4.29 -0.50 -1.40
CA HIS A 75 4.52 0.82 -0.81
C HIS A 75 3.76 1.90 -1.58
N ALA A 76 3.20 2.86 -0.86
CA ALA A 76 2.52 4.00 -1.46
C ALA A 76 3.45 4.83 -2.35
N VAL A 77 2.95 5.30 -3.49
CA VAL A 77 3.68 6.16 -4.44
C VAL A 77 3.25 7.62 -4.34
N VAL A 78 2.17 7.88 -3.62
CA VAL A 78 1.65 9.21 -3.30
C VAL A 78 1.44 9.31 -1.79
N PRO A 79 1.87 10.40 -1.13
CA PRO A 79 1.58 10.58 0.30
C PRO A 79 0.08 10.64 0.57
N HIS A 80 -0.41 9.84 1.49
CA HIS A 80 -1.83 9.75 1.84
C HIS A 80 -2.29 10.83 2.82
N PHE A 81 -1.35 11.44 3.56
CA PHE A 81 -1.66 12.54 4.47
C PHE A 81 -0.48 13.51 4.61
N THR A 82 -0.78 14.71 5.08
CA THR A 82 0.22 15.74 5.32
C THR A 82 1.22 15.31 6.39
N GLY A 83 2.50 15.31 6.06
CA GLY A 83 3.58 14.92 6.95
C GLY A 83 4.01 13.45 6.84
N MET A 84 3.36 12.63 6.04
CA MET A 84 3.75 11.24 5.81
C MET A 84 5.22 11.12 5.37
N GLU A 85 5.67 11.99 4.46
CA GLU A 85 7.06 12.02 3.97
C GLU A 85 8.11 12.28 5.05
N SER A 86 7.72 12.90 6.16
CA SER A 86 8.66 13.27 7.23
C SER A 86 8.50 12.44 8.50
N LYS A 87 7.40 11.72 8.65
CA LYS A 87 7.05 10.96 9.86
C LYS A 87 7.00 9.45 9.63
N LEU A 88 6.62 9.06 8.43
CA LEU A 88 6.42 7.67 8.02
C LEU A 88 7.00 7.45 6.62
N ASP A 89 8.22 7.96 6.36
CA ASP A 89 8.89 7.86 5.07
C ASP A 89 9.11 6.40 4.62
N GLY A 90 9.36 5.49 5.54
CA GLY A 90 9.47 4.05 5.25
C GLY A 90 8.18 3.41 4.71
N TYR A 91 7.03 4.07 4.83
CA TYR A 91 5.77 3.61 4.24
C TYR A 91 5.58 4.05 2.79
N LEU A 92 6.36 5.03 2.36
CA LEU A 92 6.43 5.46 0.97
C LEU A 92 7.53 4.70 0.23
N LEU A 93 7.31 4.49 -1.06
CA LEU A 93 8.35 4.00 -1.95
C LEU A 93 9.53 4.97 -1.96
N GLU A 94 10.75 4.49 -1.83
CA GLU A 94 11.95 5.33 -1.94
C GLU A 94 11.96 6.05 -3.28
N GLY A 95 12.04 7.39 -3.24
CA GLY A 95 11.92 8.22 -4.43
C GLY A 95 10.51 8.21 -5.06
N HIS A 96 9.46 8.03 -4.25
CA HIS A 96 8.04 7.95 -4.64
C HIS A 96 7.62 9.03 -5.64
N ARG A 97 8.06 10.29 -5.48
CA ARG A 97 7.76 11.38 -6.43
C ARG A 97 8.27 11.08 -7.84
N GLY A 98 9.49 10.54 -7.95
CA GLY A 98 10.06 10.11 -9.23
C GLY A 98 9.34 8.90 -9.81
N ALA A 99 8.94 7.94 -8.98
CA ALA A 99 8.16 6.78 -9.38
C ALA A 99 6.76 7.19 -9.86
N ALA A 100 6.06 8.05 -9.12
CA ALA A 100 4.74 8.56 -9.51
C ALA A 100 4.78 9.26 -10.88
N ARG A 101 5.79 10.14 -11.10
CA ARG A 101 6.01 10.80 -12.39
C ARG A 101 6.27 9.81 -13.51
N LEU A 102 7.12 8.82 -13.27
CA LEU A 102 7.46 7.78 -14.24
C LEU A 102 6.21 6.98 -14.63
N LEU A 103 5.44 6.51 -13.66
CA LEU A 103 4.22 5.75 -13.89
C LEU A 103 3.17 6.58 -14.63
N ALA A 104 2.92 7.81 -14.18
CA ALA A 104 1.97 8.73 -14.81
C ALA A 104 2.38 9.08 -16.25
N GLY A 105 3.68 9.34 -16.50
CA GLY A 105 4.23 9.65 -17.80
C GLY A 105 4.11 8.49 -18.78
N ALA A 106 4.30 7.26 -18.30
CA ALA A 106 4.10 6.05 -19.11
C ALA A 106 2.63 5.66 -19.30
N GLY A 107 1.69 6.42 -18.74
CA GLY A 107 0.26 6.28 -18.97
C GLY A 107 -0.53 5.60 -17.85
N ALA A 108 0.11 5.15 -16.77
CA ALA A 108 -0.62 4.63 -15.61
C ALA A 108 -1.44 5.75 -14.93
N ARG A 109 -2.62 5.38 -14.44
CA ARG A 109 -3.53 6.31 -13.76
C ARG A 109 -4.01 5.80 -12.41
N LEU A 110 -3.79 4.52 -12.11
CA LEU A 110 -4.29 3.85 -10.92
C LEU A 110 -3.22 2.89 -10.38
N ALA A 111 -2.85 3.09 -9.14
CA ALA A 111 -2.01 2.20 -8.35
C ALA A 111 -2.79 1.68 -7.14
N PHE A 112 -2.66 0.39 -6.85
CA PHE A 112 -3.13 -0.22 -5.62
C PHE A 112 -1.93 -0.50 -4.74
N THR A 113 -1.98 -0.01 -3.52
CA THR A 113 -0.89 -0.08 -2.56
C THR A 113 -1.37 -0.63 -1.22
N GLY A 114 -0.47 -0.76 -0.28
CA GLY A 114 -0.72 -1.22 1.07
C GLY A 114 0.31 -0.64 2.04
N HIS A 115 0.85 -1.46 2.92
CA HIS A 115 1.90 -1.17 3.89
C HIS A 115 1.45 -0.35 5.11
N GLY A 116 0.74 0.75 4.92
CA GLY A 116 0.22 1.56 6.03
C GLY A 116 -0.94 0.91 6.78
N HIS A 117 -1.48 -0.20 6.24
CA HIS A 117 -2.61 -0.95 6.82
C HIS A 117 -3.90 -0.12 6.98
N ALA A 118 -3.97 1.06 6.37
CA ALA A 118 -5.16 1.91 6.36
C ALA A 118 -5.93 1.80 5.03
N GLN A 119 -7.22 2.15 5.06
CA GLN A 119 -8.02 2.30 3.84
C GLN A 119 -8.02 3.77 3.46
N ASP A 120 -7.39 4.11 2.34
CA ASP A 120 -7.41 5.48 1.84
C ASP A 120 -7.33 5.52 0.31
N VAL A 121 -7.77 6.62 -0.28
CA VAL A 121 -7.71 6.88 -1.72
C VAL A 121 -7.26 8.31 -1.95
N VAL A 122 -6.10 8.48 -2.51
CA VAL A 122 -5.53 9.80 -2.78
C VAL A 122 -5.25 10.01 -4.26
N ARG A 123 -5.46 11.24 -4.72
CA ARG A 123 -5.11 11.66 -6.07
C ARG A 123 -3.83 12.49 -6.04
N GLY A 124 -2.73 11.88 -6.44
CA GLY A 124 -1.49 12.59 -6.70
C GLY A 124 -1.55 13.38 -8.01
N THR A 125 -0.93 14.56 -8.01
CA THR A 125 -0.76 15.37 -9.22
C THR A 125 0.71 15.39 -9.57
N THR A 126 1.04 14.91 -10.77
CA THR A 126 2.39 15.01 -11.34
C THR A 126 2.38 15.90 -12.57
N PRO A 127 3.53 16.46 -13.01
CA PRO A 127 3.62 17.18 -14.27
C PRO A 127 3.15 16.36 -15.48
N GLU A 128 3.27 15.04 -15.41
CA GLU A 128 2.91 14.09 -16.46
C GLU A 128 1.42 13.66 -16.39
N GLY A 129 0.71 14.09 -15.37
CA GLY A 129 -0.72 13.80 -15.17
C GLY A 129 -1.05 13.24 -13.78
N PRO A 130 -2.33 12.97 -13.53
CA PRO A 130 -2.76 12.43 -12.25
C PRO A 130 -2.40 10.94 -12.11
N LEU A 131 -2.15 10.52 -10.87
CA LEU A 131 -2.05 9.12 -10.47
C LEU A 131 -2.88 8.94 -9.20
N TRP A 132 -3.84 8.06 -9.23
CA TRP A 132 -4.58 7.63 -8.06
C TRP A 132 -3.81 6.54 -7.34
N ASP A 133 -3.62 6.71 -6.05
CA ASP A 133 -3.06 5.72 -5.16
C ASP A 133 -4.16 5.24 -4.22
N VAL A 134 -4.42 3.94 -4.23
CA VAL A 134 -5.50 3.29 -3.51
C VAL A 134 -4.88 2.35 -2.50
N GLU A 135 -4.61 2.87 -1.31
CA GLU A 135 -4.10 2.07 -0.21
C GLU A 135 -5.21 1.18 0.34
N THR A 136 -4.90 -0.10 0.48
CA THR A 136 -5.80 -1.09 1.08
C THR A 136 -5.19 -1.59 2.39
N GLY A 137 -5.98 -1.53 3.43
CA GLY A 137 -5.58 -1.99 4.75
C GLY A 137 -5.36 -3.51 4.82
N SER A 138 -4.86 -3.97 5.94
CA SER A 138 -4.46 -5.36 6.13
C SER A 138 -5.62 -6.24 6.63
N LEU A 139 -5.72 -7.46 6.12
CA LEU A 139 -6.66 -8.46 6.61
C LEU A 139 -6.39 -8.89 8.05
N ILE A 140 -5.17 -8.70 8.57
CA ILE A 140 -4.78 -9.05 9.95
C ILE A 140 -4.83 -7.88 10.91
N THR A 141 -5.09 -6.65 10.42
CA THR A 141 -5.20 -5.45 11.26
C THR A 141 -6.64 -4.95 11.26
N TRP A 142 -7.23 -4.75 12.45
CA TRP A 142 -8.57 -4.17 12.53
C TRP A 142 -8.64 -2.85 11.72
N PRO A 143 -9.71 -2.63 10.93
CA PRO A 143 -10.98 -3.35 10.86
C PRO A 143 -11.00 -4.53 9.85
N ASN A 144 -9.85 -5.10 9.50
CA ASN A 144 -9.69 -6.28 8.63
C ASN A 144 -10.33 -6.05 7.24
N PRO A 145 -9.93 -4.96 6.55
CA PRO A 145 -10.61 -4.52 5.36
C PRO A 145 -10.10 -5.24 4.11
N TRP A 146 -10.94 -5.25 3.09
CA TRP A 146 -10.64 -5.61 1.72
C TRP A 146 -11.47 -4.78 0.76
N ARG A 147 -11.10 -4.77 -0.52
CA ARG A 147 -11.79 -3.97 -1.54
C ARG A 147 -12.31 -4.84 -2.67
N ILE A 148 -13.45 -4.42 -3.23
CA ILE A 148 -13.91 -4.84 -4.54
C ILE A 148 -13.64 -3.68 -5.49
N VAL A 149 -13.00 -3.99 -6.61
CA VAL A 149 -12.72 -3.02 -7.67
C VAL A 149 -13.46 -3.46 -8.92
N GLU A 150 -14.32 -2.61 -9.42
CA GLU A 150 -15.12 -2.83 -10.62
C GLU A 150 -14.60 -1.89 -11.71
N ILE A 151 -14.14 -2.46 -12.82
CA ILE A 151 -13.67 -1.68 -13.97
C ILE A 151 -14.74 -1.79 -15.06
N GLY A 152 -15.41 -0.69 -15.30
CA GLY A 152 -16.50 -0.59 -16.26
C GLY A 152 -16.07 -0.08 -17.63
N PRO A 153 -17.00 -0.07 -18.60
CA PRO A 153 -16.79 0.52 -19.91
C PRO A 153 -16.34 1.98 -19.83
N GLY A 154 -15.45 2.38 -20.73
CA GLY A 154 -14.93 3.76 -20.76
C GLY A 154 -13.90 4.06 -19.66
N GLY A 155 -13.40 3.05 -18.95
CA GLY A 155 -12.36 3.21 -17.92
C GLY A 155 -12.89 3.76 -16.59
N THR A 156 -14.19 3.66 -16.34
CA THR A 156 -14.76 3.97 -15.02
C THR A 156 -14.30 2.94 -14.00
N VAL A 157 -13.91 3.39 -12.81
CA VAL A 157 -13.46 2.53 -11.72
C VAL A 157 -14.33 2.77 -10.49
N GLY A 158 -15.05 1.72 -10.08
CA GLY A 158 -15.78 1.68 -8.82
C GLY A 158 -14.93 0.97 -7.75
N ILE A 159 -14.82 1.57 -6.57
CA ILE A 159 -14.11 0.97 -5.44
C ILE A 159 -15.06 0.89 -4.26
N SER A 160 -15.26 -0.31 -3.71
CA SER A 160 -16.05 -0.50 -2.51
C SER A 160 -15.28 -1.27 -1.46
N SER A 161 -15.27 -0.73 -0.24
CA SER A 161 -14.63 -1.35 0.90
C SER A 161 -15.56 -2.36 1.58
N ARG A 162 -14.98 -3.47 2.03
CA ARG A 162 -15.63 -4.52 2.82
C ARG A 162 -14.74 -4.83 4.02
N ARG A 163 -15.28 -5.53 5.01
CA ARG A 163 -14.56 -5.94 6.22
C ARG A 163 -14.85 -7.39 6.52
N VAL A 164 -13.86 -8.12 7.01
CA VAL A 164 -14.09 -9.44 7.59
C VAL A 164 -14.78 -9.23 8.93
N ARG A 165 -15.97 -9.82 9.11
CA ARG A 165 -16.79 -9.62 10.31
C ARG A 165 -16.85 -10.83 11.22
N ALA A 166 -16.62 -12.00 10.66
CA ALA A 166 -16.62 -13.25 11.40
C ALA A 166 -15.48 -14.15 10.93
N LEU A 167 -15.01 -15.00 11.80
CA LEU A 167 -13.99 -16.00 11.52
C LEU A 167 -14.37 -17.31 12.19
N GLU A 168 -13.99 -18.43 11.58
CA GLU A 168 -14.18 -19.75 12.18
C GLU A 168 -13.53 -19.80 13.58
N GLY A 169 -14.26 -20.32 14.56
CA GLY A 169 -13.83 -20.37 15.96
C GLY A 169 -14.12 -19.12 16.80
N LEU A 170 -14.32 -17.94 16.17
CA LEU A 170 -14.66 -16.70 16.87
C LEU A 170 -16.07 -16.18 16.55
N GLY A 171 -16.66 -16.64 15.46
CA GLY A 171 -17.99 -16.19 15.03
C GLY A 171 -18.06 -14.65 14.93
N ASP A 172 -19.20 -14.09 15.34
CA ASP A 172 -19.48 -12.65 15.29
C ASP A 172 -18.65 -11.83 16.30
N THR A 173 -17.96 -12.47 17.25
CA THR A 173 -17.07 -11.76 18.20
C THR A 173 -15.73 -11.39 17.57
N PHE A 174 -15.43 -11.88 16.37
CA PHE A 174 -14.15 -11.64 15.70
C PHE A 174 -13.81 -10.16 15.56
N ALA A 175 -14.77 -9.33 15.12
CA ALA A 175 -14.51 -7.91 14.87
C ALA A 175 -14.10 -7.17 16.15
N GLU A 176 -14.75 -7.45 17.29
CA GLU A 176 -14.40 -6.87 18.57
C GLU A 176 -13.07 -7.45 19.09
N HIS A 177 -12.84 -8.74 18.95
CA HIS A 177 -11.58 -9.38 19.31
C HIS A 177 -10.41 -8.72 18.55
N SER A 178 -10.54 -8.57 17.23
CA SER A 178 -9.54 -7.93 16.38
C SER A 178 -9.28 -6.48 16.81
N ARG A 179 -10.35 -5.73 17.14
CA ARG A 179 -10.25 -4.36 17.63
C ARG A 179 -9.49 -4.27 18.95
N LEU A 180 -9.84 -5.09 19.91
CA LEU A 180 -9.17 -5.11 21.21
C LEU A 180 -7.69 -5.45 21.09
N ARG A 181 -7.33 -6.42 20.25
CA ARG A 181 -5.94 -6.78 19.94
C ARG A 181 -5.15 -5.61 19.37
N LEU A 182 -5.74 -4.84 18.43
CA LEU A 182 -5.10 -3.65 17.89
C LEU A 182 -4.87 -2.59 18.97
N LEU A 183 -5.90 -2.28 19.79
CA LEU A 183 -5.79 -1.27 20.85
C LEU A 183 -4.72 -1.63 21.90
N GLU A 184 -4.66 -2.91 22.26
CA GLU A 184 -3.64 -3.45 23.18
C GLU A 184 -2.24 -3.28 22.60
N ALA A 185 -2.01 -3.72 21.33
CA ALA A 185 -0.72 -3.60 20.66
C ALA A 185 -0.28 -2.13 20.54
N LEU A 186 -1.17 -1.23 20.12
CA LEU A 186 -0.87 0.21 20.04
C LEU A 186 -0.52 0.80 21.42
N HIS A 187 -1.17 0.32 22.48
CA HIS A 187 -0.88 0.79 23.84
C HIS A 187 0.51 0.34 24.30
N GLU A 188 0.82 -0.94 24.13
CA GLU A 188 2.13 -1.51 24.49
C GLU A 188 3.26 -0.83 23.71
N GLU A 189 3.10 -0.68 22.40
CA GLU A 189 4.08 -0.02 21.54
C GLU A 189 4.28 1.44 21.92
N SER A 190 3.18 2.18 22.18
CA SER A 190 3.26 3.58 22.62
C SER A 190 4.01 3.73 23.92
N LEU A 191 3.79 2.85 24.89
CA LEU A 191 4.51 2.88 26.16
C LEU A 191 5.99 2.54 25.99
N ALA A 192 6.32 1.57 25.13
CA ALA A 192 7.71 1.21 24.85
C ALA A 192 8.48 2.37 24.19
N ILE A 193 7.85 3.05 23.24
CA ILE A 193 8.43 4.25 22.60
C ILE A 193 8.65 5.36 23.65
N LEU A 194 7.65 5.65 24.46
CA LEU A 194 7.73 6.69 25.51
C LEU A 194 8.80 6.39 26.55
N ASP A 195 8.94 5.12 26.96
CA ASP A 195 10.00 4.68 27.86
C ASP A 195 11.39 4.91 27.27
N GLY A 196 11.56 4.65 25.96
CA GLY A 196 12.79 4.96 25.21
C GLY A 196 13.16 6.46 25.23
N TYR A 197 12.16 7.35 25.36
CA TYR A 197 12.36 8.80 25.55
C TYR A 197 12.41 9.21 27.02
N GLY A 198 12.39 8.27 27.98
CA GLY A 198 12.42 8.54 29.41
C GLY A 198 11.09 9.04 29.99
N VAL A 199 9.99 9.00 29.24
CA VAL A 199 8.66 9.41 29.71
C VAL A 199 7.97 8.22 30.36
N ARG A 200 7.64 8.33 31.66
CA ARG A 200 7.09 7.24 32.48
C ARG A 200 5.92 7.71 33.35
N GLY A 201 5.23 6.75 33.97
CA GLY A 201 4.12 7.01 34.90
C GLY A 201 2.90 7.66 34.26
N GLU A 202 2.15 8.47 34.98
CA GLU A 202 0.91 9.10 34.51
C GLU A 202 1.06 9.90 33.20
N PRO A 203 2.14 10.68 32.97
CA PRO A 203 2.32 11.34 31.67
C PRO A 203 2.42 10.36 30.49
N ALA A 204 3.12 9.24 30.65
CA ALA A 204 3.22 8.20 29.63
C ALA A 204 1.86 7.57 29.34
N LEU A 205 1.09 7.23 30.38
CA LEU A 205 -0.25 6.66 30.23
C LEU A 205 -1.22 7.63 29.51
N ALA A 206 -1.14 8.92 29.81
CA ALA A 206 -1.96 9.92 29.16
C ALA A 206 -1.62 10.08 27.67
N LEU A 207 -0.33 10.08 27.32
CA LEU A 207 0.12 10.14 25.94
C LEU A 207 -0.19 8.85 25.18
N ALA A 208 0.02 7.69 25.77
CA ALA A 208 -0.31 6.40 25.16
C ALA A 208 -1.81 6.31 24.82
N ARG A 209 -2.72 6.73 25.72
CA ARG A 209 -4.16 6.79 25.39
C ARG A 209 -4.47 7.65 24.17
N ARG A 210 -3.79 8.78 23.99
CA ARG A 210 -3.96 9.64 22.80
C ARG A 210 -3.40 8.99 21.55
N ALA A 211 -2.23 8.35 21.64
CA ALA A 211 -1.62 7.62 20.53
C ALA A 211 -2.49 6.46 20.08
N VAL A 212 -3.06 5.69 21.01
CA VAL A 212 -4.02 4.61 20.73
C VAL A 212 -5.25 5.14 20.00
N ALA A 213 -5.83 6.25 20.45
CA ALA A 213 -7.01 6.83 19.80
C ALA A 213 -6.69 7.29 18.37
N ALA A 214 -5.54 7.95 18.17
CA ALA A 214 -5.09 8.39 16.86
C ALA A 214 -4.77 7.21 15.92
N GLY A 215 -4.07 6.19 16.43
CA GLY A 215 -3.75 4.97 15.67
C GLY A 215 -5.02 4.20 15.27
N ALA A 216 -5.97 4.04 16.20
CA ALA A 216 -7.23 3.39 15.90
C ALA A 216 -8.04 4.15 14.82
N ALA A 217 -8.05 5.48 14.86
CA ALA A 217 -8.67 6.30 13.82
C ALA A 217 -7.97 6.15 12.47
N PHE A 218 -6.64 6.13 12.46
CA PHE A 218 -5.84 5.92 11.24
C PHE A 218 -6.16 4.56 10.58
N PHE A 219 -6.14 3.46 11.36
CA PHE A 219 -6.44 2.13 10.82
C PHE A 219 -7.91 1.94 10.44
N ALA A 220 -8.83 2.65 11.10
CA ALA A 220 -10.24 2.60 10.71
C ALA A 220 -10.45 3.03 9.26
N GLY A 221 -9.61 3.95 8.78
CA GLY A 221 -9.66 4.48 7.42
C GLY A 221 -10.97 5.23 7.13
N ASP A 222 -11.23 5.42 5.84
CA ASP A 222 -12.46 6.04 5.34
C ASP A 222 -13.65 5.07 5.31
#